data_6b2f033d0cdae4d2a932519cfe0a6c04
#
_entry.id   6b2f033d0cdae4d2a932519cfe0a6c04
#
_cell.length_a   1.000
_cell.length_b   1.000
_cell.length_c   1.000
_cell.angle_alpha   90.00
_cell.angle_beta   90.00
_cell.angle_gamma   90.00
#
_symmetry.space_group_name_H-M   'P 1'
#
loop_
_entity.id
_entity.type
_entity.pdbx_description
1 polymer ?
#
loop_
_entity_poly.entity_id
_entity_poly.type
_entity_poly.pdbx_seq_one_letter_code
_entity_poly.pdbx_strand_id
1 'polypeptide(L)'
;MSKWFLRGLVFAAVMVVIRLIQGVLINAFEAQAGLISLILMIVFAIAVMVWARSDGRADARANPDPDRREDLAMTWLGAGLVAGLVGGVVSWLIALVDKALYVSSLFNELTSFAAFTALLVFVPAVAAVTLGRRRVDKDYEKMPQRHHGLAAHEGPATDVFATVGAAPVATEATASAQADADATLAGPAAGFTTEEYPAENEAATTEIPAITDDGGKTQSDDSAK
;
A
#
# COMPACT_ATOMS: atom_id res chain seq x y z
N MET A 1 6.46 -18.42 -4.14
CA MET A 1 6.91 -17.36 -5.08
C MET A 1 6.43 -16.02 -4.56
N SER A 2 7.28 -14.98 -4.61
CA SER A 2 6.88 -13.64 -4.19
C SER A 2 5.81 -13.08 -5.14
N LYS A 3 4.84 -12.36 -4.60
CA LYS A 3 3.70 -11.80 -5.36
C LYS A 3 4.16 -10.94 -6.55
N TRP A 4 5.25 -10.18 -6.40
CA TRP A 4 5.80 -9.33 -7.46
C TRP A 4 6.39 -10.11 -8.63
N PHE A 5 7.03 -11.25 -8.36
CA PHE A 5 7.64 -12.10 -9.39
C PHE A 5 6.59 -12.76 -10.27
N LEU A 6 5.52 -13.30 -9.67
CA LEU A 6 4.40 -13.88 -10.41
C LEU A 6 3.74 -12.85 -11.33
N ARG A 7 3.50 -11.61 -10.85
CA ARG A 7 2.97 -10.52 -11.67
C ARG A 7 3.90 -10.21 -12.83
N GLY A 8 5.20 -10.13 -12.57
CA GLY A 8 6.22 -9.90 -13.59
C GLY A 8 6.22 -10.97 -14.68
N LEU A 9 6.12 -12.24 -14.32
CA LEU A 9 6.04 -13.34 -15.29
C LEU A 9 4.76 -13.29 -16.15
N VAL A 10 3.62 -12.98 -15.53
CA VAL A 10 2.36 -12.85 -16.30
C VAL A 10 2.46 -11.71 -17.29
N PHE A 11 2.96 -10.53 -16.89
CA PHE A 11 3.13 -9.40 -17.80
C PHE A 11 4.25 -9.62 -18.82
N ALA A 12 5.29 -10.42 -18.51
CA ALA A 12 6.26 -10.86 -19.48
C ALA A 12 5.59 -11.69 -20.59
N ALA A 13 4.78 -12.68 -20.21
CA ALA A 13 4.05 -13.50 -21.17
C ALA A 13 3.08 -12.68 -22.03
N VAL A 14 2.31 -11.78 -21.41
CA VAL A 14 1.40 -10.87 -22.12
C VAL A 14 2.18 -9.99 -23.11
N MET A 15 3.34 -9.45 -22.70
CA MET A 15 4.17 -8.59 -23.56
C MET A 15 4.73 -9.37 -24.75
N VAL A 16 5.17 -10.62 -24.56
CA VAL A 16 5.62 -11.49 -25.66
C VAL A 16 4.48 -11.75 -26.65
N VAL A 17 3.28 -12.07 -26.16
CA VAL A 17 2.11 -12.27 -27.02
C VAL A 17 1.76 -11.00 -27.80
N ILE A 18 1.80 -9.83 -27.15
CA ILE A 18 1.56 -8.55 -27.81
C ILE A 18 2.59 -8.30 -28.92
N ARG A 19 3.87 -8.59 -28.68
CA ARG A 19 4.93 -8.45 -29.71
C ARG A 19 4.71 -9.38 -30.90
N LEU A 20 4.28 -10.62 -30.66
CA LEU A 20 3.94 -11.56 -31.73
C LEU A 20 2.77 -11.04 -32.57
N ILE A 21 1.69 -10.60 -31.94
CA ILE A 21 0.54 -10.00 -32.61
C ILE A 21 0.97 -8.75 -33.38
N GLN A 22 1.78 -7.89 -32.76
CA GLN A 22 2.32 -6.69 -33.38
C GLN A 22 3.13 -7.02 -34.64
N GLY A 23 4.03 -8.02 -34.59
CA GLY A 23 4.83 -8.45 -35.73
C GLY A 23 3.96 -8.90 -36.91
N VAL A 24 2.97 -9.75 -36.66
CA VAL A 24 2.01 -10.23 -37.68
C VAL A 24 1.21 -9.07 -38.29
N LEU A 25 0.66 -8.19 -37.44
CA LEU A 25 -0.17 -7.06 -37.88
C LEU A 25 0.63 -6.02 -38.67
N ILE A 26 1.87 -5.72 -38.27
CA ILE A 26 2.72 -4.77 -38.99
C ILE A 26 3.11 -5.34 -40.37
N ASN A 27 3.42 -6.62 -40.45
CA ASN A 27 3.72 -7.27 -41.73
C ASN A 27 2.51 -7.26 -42.69
N ALA A 28 1.28 -7.33 -42.16
CA ALA A 28 0.06 -7.25 -42.94
C ALA A 28 -0.35 -5.81 -43.33
N PHE A 29 -0.03 -4.83 -42.47
CA PHE A 29 -0.49 -3.44 -42.57
C PHE A 29 0.66 -2.45 -42.28
N GLU A 30 1.71 -2.45 -43.12
CA GLU A 30 2.92 -1.64 -42.90
C GLU A 30 2.62 -0.13 -42.75
N ALA A 31 1.69 0.41 -43.54
CA ALA A 31 1.33 1.82 -43.51
C ALA A 31 0.71 2.26 -42.15
N GLN A 32 0.23 1.31 -41.35
CA GLN A 32 -0.45 1.57 -40.07
C GLN A 32 0.36 1.09 -38.85
N ALA A 33 1.63 0.74 -39.04
CA ALA A 33 2.50 0.17 -38.00
C ALA A 33 2.53 0.99 -36.70
N GLY A 34 2.62 2.32 -36.82
CA GLY A 34 2.60 3.21 -35.66
C GLY A 34 1.29 3.18 -34.87
N LEU A 35 0.17 3.13 -35.57
CA LEU A 35 -1.16 3.09 -34.98
C LEU A 35 -1.41 1.75 -34.27
N ILE A 36 -1.02 0.64 -34.90
CA ILE A 36 -1.10 -0.71 -34.34
C ILE A 36 -0.28 -0.78 -33.03
N SER A 37 0.96 -0.29 -33.06
CA SER A 37 1.84 -0.26 -31.90
C SER A 37 1.26 0.55 -30.75
N LEU A 38 0.70 1.72 -31.05
CA LEU A 38 0.08 2.58 -30.05
C LEU A 38 -1.14 1.93 -29.39
N ILE A 39 -2.03 1.32 -30.20
CA ILE A 39 -3.22 0.64 -29.69
C ILE A 39 -2.83 -0.53 -28.78
N LEU A 40 -1.89 -1.37 -29.19
CA LEU A 40 -1.42 -2.51 -28.40
C LEU A 40 -0.76 -2.07 -27.08
N MET A 41 0.01 -0.98 -27.12
CA MET A 41 0.60 -0.38 -25.92
C MET A 41 -0.48 0.11 -24.95
N ILE A 42 -1.52 0.77 -25.45
CA ILE A 42 -2.65 1.25 -24.62
C ILE A 42 -3.39 0.07 -24.01
N VAL A 43 -3.68 -0.98 -24.77
CA VAL A 43 -4.34 -2.20 -24.29
C VAL A 43 -3.52 -2.86 -23.17
N PHE A 44 -2.20 -2.94 -23.35
CA PHE A 44 -1.30 -3.45 -22.32
C PHE A 44 -1.35 -2.60 -21.05
N ALA A 45 -1.25 -1.27 -21.18
CA ALA A 45 -1.30 -0.35 -20.05
C ALA A 45 -2.65 -0.44 -19.30
N ILE A 46 -3.77 -0.62 -20.02
CA ILE A 46 -5.09 -0.82 -19.40
C ILE A 46 -5.11 -2.13 -18.60
N ALA A 47 -4.56 -3.22 -19.12
CA ALA A 47 -4.48 -4.49 -18.41
C ALA A 47 -3.67 -4.36 -17.10
N VAL A 48 -2.53 -3.65 -17.15
CA VAL A 48 -1.74 -3.31 -15.95
C VAL A 48 -2.57 -2.49 -14.97
N MET A 49 -3.25 -1.44 -15.44
CA MET A 49 -4.06 -0.56 -14.57
C MET A 49 -5.22 -1.29 -13.90
N VAL A 50 -5.89 -2.20 -14.59
CA VAL A 50 -7.01 -2.97 -14.03
C VAL A 50 -6.53 -3.84 -12.87
N TRP A 51 -5.41 -4.55 -13.07
CA TRP A 51 -4.85 -5.40 -12.02
C TRP A 51 -4.32 -4.55 -10.85
N ALA A 52 -3.50 -3.56 -11.12
CA ALA A 52 -2.90 -2.69 -10.11
C ALA A 52 -3.96 -1.96 -9.26
N ARG A 53 -5.07 -1.55 -9.89
CA ARG A 53 -6.20 -0.95 -9.16
C ARG A 53 -6.88 -1.95 -8.22
N SER A 54 -7.00 -3.23 -8.61
CA SER A 54 -7.54 -4.26 -7.74
C SER A 54 -6.66 -4.49 -6.52
N ASP A 55 -5.33 -4.48 -6.73
CA ASP A 55 -4.35 -4.58 -5.64
C ASP A 55 -4.44 -3.40 -4.67
N GLY A 56 -4.51 -2.17 -5.19
CA GLY A 56 -4.68 -0.97 -4.36
C GLY A 56 -5.95 -0.98 -3.52
N ARG A 57 -7.06 -1.51 -4.08
CA ARG A 57 -8.30 -1.68 -3.32
C ARG A 57 -8.21 -2.76 -2.27
N ALA A 58 -7.54 -3.89 -2.60
CA ALA A 58 -7.36 -4.99 -1.67
C ALA A 58 -6.50 -4.56 -0.47
N ASP A 59 -5.41 -3.84 -0.74
CA ASP A 59 -4.52 -3.29 0.27
C ASP A 59 -5.22 -2.29 1.21
N ALA A 60 -5.98 -1.32 0.65
CA ALA A 60 -6.71 -0.33 1.45
C ALA A 60 -7.82 -0.96 2.30
N ARG A 61 -8.43 -2.07 1.85
CA ARG A 61 -9.42 -2.81 2.65
C ARG A 61 -8.79 -3.64 3.75
N ALA A 62 -7.61 -4.23 3.49
CA ALA A 62 -6.86 -5.00 4.47
C ALA A 62 -6.24 -4.09 5.54
N ASN A 63 -5.79 -2.90 5.14
CA ASN A 63 -5.11 -1.92 5.97
C ASN A 63 -5.82 -0.56 5.87
N PRO A 64 -6.88 -0.31 6.68
CA PRO A 64 -7.56 0.97 6.68
C PRO A 64 -6.64 2.13 7.08
N ASP A 65 -5.69 1.87 7.98
CA ASP A 65 -4.65 2.81 8.39
C ASP A 65 -3.64 3.03 7.26
N PRO A 66 -3.47 4.27 6.75
CA PRO A 66 -2.52 4.58 5.69
C PRO A 66 -1.07 4.19 5.98
N ASP A 67 -0.66 4.28 7.26
CA ASP A 67 0.73 4.03 7.70
C ASP A 67 1.10 2.53 7.69
N ARG A 68 0.07 1.67 7.70
CA ARG A 68 0.26 0.20 7.69
C ARG A 68 0.14 -0.44 6.31
N ARG A 69 0.02 0.35 5.26
CA ARG A 69 -0.14 -0.15 3.89
C ARG A 69 1.14 -0.71 3.31
N GLU A 70 0.99 -1.78 2.51
CA GLU A 70 2.12 -2.39 1.80
C GLU A 70 2.73 -1.39 0.78
N ASP A 71 4.06 -1.44 0.59
CA ASP A 71 4.72 -0.72 -0.49
C ASP A 71 4.47 -1.43 -1.84
N LEU A 72 3.32 -1.10 -2.43
CA LEU A 72 2.96 -1.62 -3.75
C LEU A 72 3.78 -0.97 -4.87
N ALA A 73 4.42 0.19 -4.66
CA ALA A 73 5.26 0.81 -5.68
C ALA A 73 6.49 -0.06 -5.96
N MET A 74 7.21 -0.50 -4.92
CA MET A 74 8.34 -1.43 -5.07
C MET A 74 7.91 -2.78 -5.63
N THR A 75 6.73 -3.27 -5.23
CA THR A 75 6.16 -4.50 -5.78
C THR A 75 5.93 -4.41 -7.30
N TRP A 76 5.38 -3.30 -7.79
CA TRP A 76 5.11 -3.08 -9.20
C TRP A 76 6.37 -2.70 -9.99
N LEU A 77 7.35 -2.05 -9.36
CA LEU A 77 8.67 -1.82 -9.98
C LEU A 77 9.38 -3.16 -10.24
N GLY A 78 9.43 -4.03 -9.23
CA GLY A 78 10.00 -5.38 -9.38
C GLY A 78 9.28 -6.20 -10.43
N ALA A 79 7.94 -6.15 -10.47
CA ALA A 79 7.15 -6.81 -11.51
C ALA A 79 7.47 -6.27 -12.91
N GLY A 80 7.60 -4.96 -13.06
CA GLY A 80 7.97 -4.31 -14.33
C GLY A 80 9.36 -4.71 -14.82
N LEU A 81 10.34 -4.75 -13.93
CA LEU A 81 11.70 -5.20 -14.26
C LEU A 81 11.70 -6.66 -14.72
N VAL A 82 11.01 -7.55 -14.01
CA VAL A 82 10.89 -8.96 -14.43
C VAL A 82 10.17 -9.07 -15.76
N ALA A 83 9.08 -8.33 -15.96
CA ALA A 83 8.34 -8.33 -17.22
C ALA A 83 9.23 -7.89 -18.41
N GLY A 84 10.01 -6.82 -18.22
CA GLY A 84 10.92 -6.32 -19.24
C GLY A 84 12.07 -7.27 -19.55
N LEU A 85 12.78 -7.75 -18.52
CA LEU A 85 13.93 -8.63 -18.69
C LEU A 85 13.52 -9.99 -19.27
N VAL A 86 12.54 -10.66 -18.65
CA VAL A 86 12.09 -11.99 -19.12
C VAL A 86 11.42 -11.87 -20.49
N GLY A 87 10.56 -10.86 -20.69
CA GLY A 87 9.92 -10.60 -21.97
C GLY A 87 10.92 -10.31 -23.08
N GLY A 88 11.99 -9.53 -22.78
CA GLY A 88 13.08 -9.24 -23.72
C GLY A 88 13.86 -10.49 -24.12
N VAL A 89 14.29 -11.30 -23.13
CA VAL A 89 15.01 -12.56 -23.41
C VAL A 89 14.16 -13.52 -24.22
N VAL A 90 12.90 -13.75 -23.83
CA VAL A 90 12.00 -14.66 -24.54
C VAL A 90 11.72 -14.17 -25.96
N SER A 91 11.47 -12.88 -26.15
CA SER A 91 11.27 -12.29 -27.49
C SER A 91 12.52 -12.46 -28.37
N TRP A 92 13.71 -12.26 -27.81
CA TRP A 92 14.97 -12.48 -28.54
C TRP A 92 15.16 -13.95 -28.94
N LEU A 93 14.85 -14.90 -28.03
CA LEU A 93 14.90 -16.33 -28.35
C LEU A 93 13.93 -16.72 -29.47
N ILE A 94 12.71 -16.19 -29.44
CA ILE A 94 11.73 -16.43 -30.50
C ILE A 94 12.21 -15.85 -31.82
N ALA A 95 12.82 -14.65 -31.83
CA ALA A 95 13.34 -14.00 -33.03
C ALA A 95 14.50 -14.77 -33.72
N LEU A 96 15.17 -15.65 -32.98
CA LEU A 96 16.16 -16.55 -33.58
C LEU A 96 15.51 -17.57 -34.55
N VAL A 97 14.25 -17.92 -34.30
CA VAL A 97 13.49 -18.90 -35.06
C VAL A 97 12.53 -18.21 -36.05
N ASP A 98 11.87 -17.16 -35.60
CA ASP A 98 10.87 -16.42 -36.38
C ASP A 98 11.32 -14.99 -36.64
N LYS A 99 11.67 -14.69 -37.89
CA LYS A 99 12.11 -13.37 -38.36
C LYS A 99 10.98 -12.32 -38.42
N ALA A 100 9.74 -12.72 -38.18
CA ALA A 100 8.61 -11.78 -38.11
C ALA A 100 8.68 -10.86 -36.87
N LEU A 101 9.43 -11.27 -35.85
CA LEU A 101 9.73 -10.36 -34.74
C LEU A 101 10.92 -9.46 -35.12
N TYR A 102 10.66 -8.16 -35.17
CA TYR A 102 11.69 -7.13 -35.30
C TYR A 102 12.43 -6.97 -33.98
N VAL A 103 13.40 -7.82 -33.70
CA VAL A 103 14.26 -7.79 -32.51
C VAL A 103 15.67 -7.47 -32.93
N SER A 104 16.29 -6.46 -32.32
CA SER A 104 17.65 -6.08 -32.65
C SER A 104 18.69 -7.00 -31.98
N SER A 105 19.46 -6.53 -31.04
CA SER A 105 20.43 -7.33 -30.31
C SER A 105 19.90 -7.67 -28.92
N LEU A 106 20.38 -8.77 -28.33
CA LEU A 106 20.06 -9.14 -26.95
C LEU A 106 20.38 -7.99 -25.96
N PHE A 107 21.49 -7.29 -26.19
CA PHE A 107 21.88 -6.16 -25.35
C PHE A 107 20.83 -5.03 -25.40
N ASN A 108 20.31 -4.69 -26.57
CA ASN A 108 19.27 -3.68 -26.72
C ASN A 108 17.94 -4.13 -26.09
N GLU A 109 17.60 -5.42 -26.16
CA GLU A 109 16.41 -5.96 -25.51
C GLU A 109 16.52 -5.92 -23.98
N LEU A 110 17.70 -6.21 -23.42
CA LEU A 110 17.93 -6.18 -21.97
C LEU A 110 18.07 -4.78 -21.41
N THR A 111 18.44 -3.80 -22.21
CA THR A 111 18.59 -2.41 -21.76
C THR A 111 17.37 -1.57 -22.14
N SER A 112 17.26 -1.18 -23.40
CA SER A 112 16.23 -0.22 -23.85
C SER A 112 14.82 -0.80 -23.76
N PHE A 113 14.60 -2.01 -24.26
CA PHE A 113 13.27 -2.62 -24.23
C PHE A 113 12.85 -2.99 -22.80
N ALA A 114 13.76 -3.56 -22.00
CA ALA A 114 13.46 -3.91 -20.61
C ALA A 114 13.16 -2.67 -19.78
N ALA A 115 13.93 -1.58 -19.93
CA ALA A 115 13.67 -0.31 -19.25
C ALA A 115 12.33 0.31 -19.67
N PHE A 116 12.06 0.34 -20.97
CA PHE A 116 10.77 0.84 -21.49
C PHE A 116 9.60 0.02 -20.95
N THR A 117 9.68 -1.32 -21.00
CA THR A 117 8.63 -2.20 -20.48
C THR A 117 8.45 -2.05 -18.97
N ALA A 118 9.54 -1.92 -18.21
CA ALA A 118 9.48 -1.68 -16.78
C ALA A 118 8.73 -0.40 -16.44
N LEU A 119 9.02 0.70 -17.17
CA LEU A 119 8.30 1.97 -16.99
C LEU A 119 6.84 1.87 -17.45
N LEU A 120 6.58 1.16 -18.55
CA LEU A 120 5.23 0.96 -19.08
C LEU A 120 4.34 0.14 -18.11
N VAL A 121 4.93 -0.71 -17.28
CA VAL A 121 4.23 -1.41 -16.20
C VAL A 121 4.15 -0.53 -14.95
N PHE A 122 5.27 0.05 -14.53
CA PHE A 122 5.38 0.75 -13.25
C PHE A 122 4.52 2.00 -13.18
N VAL A 123 4.62 2.91 -14.18
CA VAL A 123 3.94 4.21 -14.12
C VAL A 123 2.41 4.07 -14.07
N PRO A 124 1.76 3.32 -14.97
CA PRO A 124 0.30 3.15 -14.88
C PRO A 124 -0.13 2.32 -13.67
N ALA A 125 0.71 1.38 -13.19
CA ALA A 125 0.41 0.62 -11.99
C ALA A 125 0.37 1.50 -10.75
N VAL A 126 1.35 2.36 -10.52
CA VAL A 126 1.37 3.27 -9.37
C VAL A 126 0.18 4.22 -9.39
N ALA A 127 -0.13 4.79 -10.57
CA ALA A 127 -1.31 5.64 -10.73
C ALA A 127 -2.61 4.87 -10.42
N ALA A 128 -2.73 3.62 -10.88
CA ALA A 128 -3.92 2.81 -10.66
C ALA A 128 -4.06 2.33 -9.20
N VAL A 129 -2.96 1.99 -8.53
CA VAL A 129 -2.92 1.65 -7.09
C VAL A 129 -3.43 2.83 -6.27
N THR A 130 -2.90 4.04 -6.51
CA THR A 130 -3.33 5.24 -5.78
C THR A 130 -4.81 5.56 -6.00
N LEU A 131 -5.31 5.42 -7.23
CA LEU A 131 -6.73 5.55 -7.55
C LEU A 131 -7.59 4.48 -6.88
N GLY A 132 -7.06 3.25 -6.77
CA GLY A 132 -7.71 2.14 -6.07
C GLY A 132 -7.88 2.42 -4.58
N ARG A 133 -6.79 2.86 -3.92
CA ARG A 133 -6.77 3.23 -2.49
C ARG A 133 -7.71 4.39 -2.20
N ARG A 134 -7.61 5.50 -2.95
CA ARG A 134 -8.46 6.69 -2.77
C ARG A 134 -9.96 6.40 -2.85
N ARG A 135 -10.39 5.43 -3.65
CA ARG A 135 -11.82 5.06 -3.70
C ARG A 135 -12.28 4.39 -2.42
N VAL A 136 -11.48 3.47 -1.90
CA VAL A 136 -11.78 2.77 -0.65
C VAL A 136 -11.78 3.76 0.52
N ASP A 137 -10.81 4.66 0.58
CA ASP A 137 -10.71 5.70 1.61
C ASP A 137 -11.97 6.60 1.63
N LYS A 138 -12.41 7.06 0.45
CA LYS A 138 -13.65 7.83 0.33
C LYS A 138 -14.90 7.05 0.75
N ASP A 139 -14.91 5.75 0.57
CA ASP A 139 -16.03 4.92 1.01
C ASP A 139 -16.02 4.76 2.54
N TYR A 140 -14.85 4.68 3.16
CA TYR A 140 -14.69 4.69 4.63
C TYR A 140 -15.09 6.04 5.26
N GLU A 141 -14.72 7.17 4.66
CA GLU A 141 -15.10 8.51 5.12
C GLU A 141 -16.62 8.73 5.14
N LYS A 142 -17.37 8.05 4.28
CA LYS A 142 -18.83 8.13 4.24
C LYS A 142 -19.53 7.25 5.27
N MET A 143 -18.82 6.31 5.89
CA MET A 143 -19.39 5.46 6.92
C MET A 143 -19.61 6.29 8.19
N PRO A 144 -20.79 6.22 8.84
CA PRO A 144 -21.01 6.89 10.10
C PRO A 144 -19.97 6.40 11.13
N GLN A 145 -19.20 7.32 11.66
CA GLN A 145 -18.23 7.01 12.71
C GLN A 145 -18.99 6.59 13.96
N ARG A 146 -18.86 5.33 14.34
CA ARG A 146 -19.35 4.86 15.63
C ARG A 146 -18.37 5.34 16.69
N HIS A 147 -18.73 6.41 17.37
CA HIS A 147 -18.00 6.83 18.56
C HIS A 147 -18.27 5.82 19.68
N HIS A 148 -17.26 5.02 20.01
CA HIS A 148 -17.29 4.14 21.18
C HIS A 148 -16.78 4.93 22.38
N GLY A 149 -17.61 5.07 23.39
CA GLY A 149 -17.28 5.77 24.63
C GLY A 149 -18.34 6.78 25.06
N LEU A 150 -17.99 7.64 26.01
CA LEU A 150 -18.88 8.67 26.56
C LEU A 150 -19.46 9.63 25.51
N ALA A 151 -18.77 9.84 24.40
CA ALA A 151 -19.27 10.62 23.26
C ALA A 151 -20.35 9.90 22.43
N ALA A 152 -20.60 8.60 22.63
CA ALA A 152 -21.67 7.87 21.97
C ALA A 152 -23.06 8.20 22.55
N HIS A 153 -23.12 8.95 23.64
CA HIS A 153 -24.33 9.35 24.37
C HIS A 153 -24.75 10.79 24.08
N GLU A 154 -24.21 11.46 23.10
CA GLU A 154 -24.82 12.69 22.56
C GLU A 154 -26.05 12.34 21.72
N GLY A 155 -27.01 11.64 22.31
CA GLY A 155 -28.42 11.83 22.01
C GLY A 155 -28.83 13.21 22.50
N PRO A 156 -30.02 13.76 22.13
CA PRO A 156 -30.38 15.14 22.38
C PRO A 156 -30.16 15.48 23.87
N ALA A 157 -29.14 16.31 24.05
CA ALA A 157 -28.73 16.99 25.28
C ALA A 157 -29.37 16.48 26.59
N THR A 158 -28.85 15.42 27.15
CA THR A 158 -28.86 15.29 28.63
C THR A 158 -27.65 16.09 29.12
N ASP A 159 -27.90 17.35 29.43
CA ASP A 159 -26.95 18.23 30.06
C ASP A 159 -26.69 17.72 31.49
N VAL A 160 -25.75 16.78 31.63
CA VAL A 160 -25.37 16.17 32.89
C VAL A 160 -24.78 17.22 33.86
N PHE A 161 -24.36 18.35 33.32
CA PHE A 161 -23.85 19.47 34.09
C PHE A 161 -24.95 20.47 34.55
N ALA A 162 -26.15 20.44 33.97
CA ALA A 162 -27.25 21.28 34.39
C ALA A 162 -27.83 20.90 35.75
N THR A 163 -27.59 19.65 36.18
CA THR A 163 -28.12 19.15 37.48
C THR A 163 -27.24 19.42 38.68
N VAL A 164 -25.99 19.89 38.51
CA VAL A 164 -25.07 20.17 39.63
C VAL A 164 -25.23 21.59 40.17
N GLY A 165 -25.91 22.49 39.46
CA GLY A 165 -26.06 23.91 39.83
C GLY A 165 -27.37 24.28 40.49
N ALA A 166 -28.34 23.38 40.63
CA ALA A 166 -29.62 23.68 41.30
C ALA A 166 -29.73 22.86 42.59
N ALA A 167 -29.15 23.37 43.64
CA ALA A 167 -29.50 22.92 45.00
C ALA A 167 -30.94 23.40 45.32
N PRO A 168 -31.91 22.52 45.56
CA PRO A 168 -33.19 22.98 46.07
C PRO A 168 -33.05 23.30 47.55
N VAL A 169 -33.37 24.53 47.85
CA VAL A 169 -33.65 24.99 49.22
C VAL A 169 -34.76 24.12 49.80
N ALA A 170 -34.51 23.56 50.96
CA ALA A 170 -35.40 22.75 51.73
C ALA A 170 -36.75 23.45 52.00
N THR A 171 -37.83 22.75 51.74
CA THR A 171 -39.07 22.97 52.39
C THR A 171 -39.59 21.64 52.96
N GLU A 172 -39.60 21.56 54.25
CA GLU A 172 -40.20 20.48 55.05
C GLU A 172 -41.68 20.30 54.67
N ALA A 173 -42.16 19.09 54.54
CA ALA A 173 -43.41 18.65 55.21
C ALA A 173 -43.70 17.17 54.94
N THR A 174 -43.75 16.43 56.04
CA THR A 174 -44.70 15.37 56.44
C THR A 174 -44.74 14.06 55.67
N ALA A 175 -44.24 13.06 56.35
CA ALA A 175 -44.90 11.86 56.91
C ALA A 175 -45.64 10.92 55.98
N SER A 176 -45.24 9.71 55.98
CA SER A 176 -45.87 8.46 56.50
C SER A 176 -45.50 7.27 55.62
N ALA A 177 -44.79 6.36 56.24
CA ALA A 177 -45.24 5.01 56.62
C ALA A 177 -45.29 3.95 55.52
N GLN A 178 -44.70 2.86 55.95
CA GLN A 178 -44.91 1.43 55.63
C GLN A 178 -43.94 0.82 54.65
N ALA A 179 -42.98 0.05 55.12
CA ALA A 179 -42.98 -1.31 55.75
C ALA A 179 -42.97 -2.42 54.72
N ASP A 180 -41.95 -3.19 54.90
CA ASP A 180 -41.86 -4.65 54.74
C ASP A 180 -41.34 -5.29 53.46
N ALA A 181 -40.39 -6.10 53.76
CA ALA A 181 -40.04 -7.44 53.32
C ALA A 181 -38.81 -7.56 52.43
N ASP A 182 -37.68 -7.88 53.01
CA ASP A 182 -37.02 -9.15 53.15
C ASP A 182 -36.76 -9.89 51.80
N ALA A 183 -35.51 -10.00 51.47
CA ALA A 183 -34.84 -11.25 51.09
C ALA A 183 -33.40 -11.02 50.58
N THR A 184 -32.46 -11.32 51.46
CA THR A 184 -31.19 -12.03 51.24
C THR A 184 -30.93 -12.49 49.83
N LEU A 185 -29.78 -12.11 49.28
CA LEU A 185 -28.83 -13.06 48.72
C LEU A 185 -27.45 -12.34 48.50
N ALA A 186 -26.53 -12.76 49.35
CA ALA A 186 -25.12 -12.48 49.25
C ALA A 186 -24.52 -13.23 48.06
N GLY A 187 -23.84 -12.55 47.17
CA GLY A 187 -22.94 -13.12 46.17
C GLY A 187 -21.58 -12.45 46.27
N PRO A 188 -20.48 -13.18 46.19
CA PRO A 188 -19.16 -12.71 46.61
C PRO A 188 -18.58 -11.73 45.64
N ALA A 189 -17.93 -10.69 46.19
CA ALA A 189 -17.06 -9.76 45.48
C ALA A 189 -15.89 -10.50 44.85
N ALA A 190 -15.85 -10.55 43.55
CA ALA A 190 -14.66 -10.92 42.83
C ALA A 190 -13.75 -9.70 42.76
N GLY A 191 -12.63 -9.78 43.50
CA GLY A 191 -11.59 -8.78 43.50
C GLY A 191 -10.96 -8.65 42.10
N PHE A 192 -10.99 -7.48 41.56
CA PHE A 192 -10.12 -7.10 40.47
C PHE A 192 -8.73 -6.88 41.05
N THR A 193 -7.85 -7.85 40.88
CA THR A 193 -6.41 -7.66 41.05
C THR A 193 -5.91 -6.78 39.94
N THR A 194 -5.51 -5.58 40.30
CA THR A 194 -4.70 -4.71 39.44
C THR A 194 -3.37 -5.43 39.25
N GLU A 195 -3.13 -6.00 38.08
CA GLU A 195 -1.79 -6.43 37.70
C GLU A 195 -0.94 -5.18 37.50
N GLU A 196 -0.05 -4.98 38.47
CA GLU A 196 1.00 -4.00 38.48
C GLU A 196 1.99 -4.42 37.37
N TYR A 197 2.03 -3.68 36.23
CA TYR A 197 3.06 -3.82 35.25
C TYR A 197 4.40 -3.39 35.85
N PRO A 198 5.46 -4.22 35.83
CA PRO A 198 6.77 -3.79 36.25
C PRO A 198 7.29 -2.69 35.34
N ALA A 199 7.71 -1.60 35.94
CA ALA A 199 8.42 -0.52 35.25
C ALA A 199 9.66 -1.06 34.56
N GLU A 200 9.66 -0.98 33.25
CA GLU A 200 10.79 -1.37 32.42
C GLU A 200 11.88 -0.32 32.56
N ASN A 201 13.05 -0.80 33.00
CA ASN A 201 14.28 -0.09 33.28
C ASN A 201 14.68 0.89 32.16
N GLU A 202 14.71 2.16 32.51
CA GLU A 202 15.59 3.15 31.87
C GLU A 202 17.04 2.82 32.24
N ALA A 203 17.76 2.09 31.39
CA ALA A 203 19.23 2.11 31.37
C ALA A 203 19.74 1.39 30.12
N ALA A 204 20.01 2.12 29.09
CA ALA A 204 21.19 1.97 28.23
C ALA A 204 21.17 3.02 27.12
N THR A 205 21.48 4.25 27.49
CA THR A 205 22.01 5.22 26.52
C THR A 205 23.38 4.71 26.11
N THR A 206 23.47 4.01 24.99
CA THR A 206 24.74 3.65 24.39
C THR A 206 25.32 4.92 23.77
N GLU A 207 26.34 5.47 24.37
CA GLU A 207 27.15 6.55 23.83
C GLU A 207 27.72 6.12 22.48
N ILE A 208 27.37 6.87 21.45
CA ILE A 208 27.97 6.75 20.11
C ILE A 208 29.36 7.38 20.21
N PRO A 209 30.46 6.63 19.95
CA PRO A 209 31.79 7.24 19.97
C PRO A 209 31.92 8.26 18.84
N ALA A 210 32.42 9.43 19.19
CA ALA A 210 32.74 10.51 18.28
C ALA A 210 33.75 10.03 17.24
N ILE A 211 33.41 10.18 15.95
CA ILE A 211 34.33 9.97 14.84
C ILE A 211 35.31 11.15 14.87
N THR A 212 36.54 10.87 15.30
CA THR A 212 37.67 11.79 15.16
C THR A 212 38.05 11.86 13.69
N ASP A 213 37.86 13.05 13.13
CA ASP A 213 38.36 13.47 11.83
C ASP A 213 39.89 13.53 11.91
N ASP A 214 40.55 12.51 11.38
CA ASP A 214 42.04 12.50 11.24
C ASP A 214 42.37 13.00 9.84
N GLY A 215 42.83 14.26 9.83
CA GLY A 215 43.36 14.92 8.66
C GLY A 215 44.62 14.26 8.13
N GLY A 216 44.53 13.67 6.94
CA GLY A 216 45.63 13.00 6.22
C GLY A 216 45.96 13.66 4.89
N LYS A 217 46.78 14.68 4.92
CA LYS A 217 47.92 15.06 4.01
C LYS A 217 47.77 14.72 2.53
N THR A 218 47.60 15.81 1.77
CA THR A 218 48.10 16.00 0.43
C THR A 218 49.57 15.49 0.27
N GLN A 219 49.74 14.57 -0.66
CA GLN A 219 51.06 14.33 -1.25
C GLN A 219 50.94 14.50 -2.77
N SER A 220 51.41 15.69 -3.18
CA SER A 220 51.86 15.99 -4.52
C SER A 220 53.08 15.13 -4.80
N ASP A 221 53.11 14.36 -5.85
CA ASP A 221 54.36 13.95 -6.48
C ASP A 221 54.25 14.13 -8.01
N ASP A 222 55.03 15.06 -8.42
CA ASP A 222 55.51 15.49 -9.70
C ASP A 222 56.50 14.43 -10.22
N SER A 223 56.37 13.95 -11.45
CA SER A 223 57.49 13.51 -12.32
C SER A 223 56.93 12.99 -13.65
N ALA A 224 56.97 13.79 -14.65
CA ALA A 224 57.82 13.78 -15.84
C ALA A 224 58.27 12.38 -16.34
N LYS A 225 57.68 11.91 -17.40
CA LYS A 225 58.29 11.61 -18.70
C LYS A 225 57.28 11.07 -19.68
#